data_6a2cbabf2f460ce9cfb76024df8d8b4e
#
_entry.id   6a2cbabf2f460ce9cfb76024df8d8b4e
#
_cell.length_a   1.000
_cell.length_b   1.000
_cell.length_c   1.000
_cell.angle_alpha   90.00
_cell.angle_beta   90.00
_cell.angle_gamma   90.00
#
_symmetry.space_group_name_H-M   'P 1'
#
loop_
_entity.id
_entity.type
_entity.pdbx_description
1 polymer ?
#
loop_
_entity_poly.entity_id
_entity_poly.type
_entity_poly.pdbx_seq_one_letter_code
_entity_poly.pdbx_strand_id
1 'polypeptide(L)'
;MNTTTSSLKKKHFSVMLDEVIRNCSLTNKDQLIVDCTFGGGGYSRELLKIPSIKVIALDRDKSAVIRAKDLKKNFPTKFTFYNEKFSNLNKVIKKENRPDVIIFDLGLSTFQLKDYSRGFSFKANEKIDMQMGLSNISAEDVVNTLDEKSLKLIIKILGEELE
;
A
#
# COMPACT_ATOMS: atom_id res chain seq x y z
N MET A 1 28.60 -31.10 -12.90
CA MET A 1 28.27 -30.47 -11.60
C MET A 1 27.50 -29.17 -11.94
N ASN A 2 26.17 -29.22 -11.93
CA ASN A 2 25.34 -28.09 -12.22
C ASN A 2 24.92 -27.43 -10.90
N THR A 3 25.55 -26.31 -10.56
CA THR A 3 25.14 -25.49 -9.42
C THR A 3 23.97 -24.60 -9.88
N THR A 4 22.79 -25.03 -9.54
CA THR A 4 21.56 -24.23 -9.69
C THR A 4 21.57 -23.16 -8.61
N THR A 5 21.99 -21.94 -8.95
CA THR A 5 21.80 -20.76 -8.11
C THR A 5 20.32 -20.39 -8.09
N SER A 6 19.60 -20.90 -7.08
CA SER A 6 18.27 -20.41 -6.76
C SER A 6 18.39 -18.96 -6.30
N SER A 7 17.95 -18.03 -7.14
CA SER A 7 17.79 -16.63 -6.75
C SER A 7 16.77 -16.58 -5.60
N LEU A 8 17.24 -16.39 -4.39
CA LEU A 8 16.41 -16.07 -3.23
C LEU A 8 15.69 -14.74 -3.54
N LYS A 9 14.46 -14.83 -4.05
CA LYS A 9 13.54 -13.68 -4.08
C LYS A 9 13.46 -13.17 -2.65
N LYS A 10 14.12 -12.05 -2.36
CA LYS A 10 14.00 -11.37 -1.05
C LYS A 10 12.51 -11.17 -0.76
N LYS A 11 12.00 -11.98 0.17
CA LYS A 11 10.62 -11.89 0.64
C LYS A 11 10.42 -10.49 1.21
N HIS A 12 9.48 -9.76 0.69
CA HIS A 12 9.09 -8.47 1.26
C HIS A 12 8.44 -8.76 2.60
N PHE A 13 9.02 -8.26 3.67
CA PHE A 13 8.43 -8.34 5.01
C PHE A 13 7.70 -7.02 5.27
N SER A 14 6.43 -7.12 5.69
CA SER A 14 5.69 -5.97 6.21
C SER A 14 6.31 -5.52 7.53
N VAL A 15 6.30 -4.23 7.77
CA VAL A 15 6.84 -3.65 9.00
C VAL A 15 6.05 -4.15 10.20
N MET A 16 6.72 -4.62 11.25
CA MET A 16 6.11 -5.08 12.51
C MET A 16 4.93 -6.06 12.30
N LEU A 17 5.04 -6.96 11.32
CA LEU A 17 3.93 -7.84 10.90
C LEU A 17 3.33 -8.61 12.09
N ASP A 18 4.17 -9.24 12.90
CA ASP A 18 3.75 -10.05 14.04
C ASP A 18 3.09 -9.21 15.12
N GLU A 19 3.61 -7.99 15.35
CA GLU A 19 3.06 -7.03 16.30
C GLU A 19 1.68 -6.55 15.86
N VAL A 20 1.51 -6.20 14.59
CA VAL A 20 0.22 -5.77 14.04
C VAL A 20 -0.80 -6.90 14.17
N ILE A 21 -0.45 -8.13 13.75
CA ILE A 21 -1.36 -9.28 13.85
C ILE A 21 -1.77 -9.55 15.31
N ARG A 22 -0.83 -9.50 16.26
CA ARG A 22 -1.13 -9.68 17.68
C ARG A 22 -2.08 -8.61 18.24
N ASN A 23 -1.95 -7.37 17.75
CA ASN A 23 -2.77 -6.25 18.21
C ASN A 23 -4.14 -6.16 17.49
N CYS A 24 -4.41 -6.97 16.47
CA CYS A 24 -5.71 -7.02 15.81
C CYS A 24 -6.84 -7.61 16.67
N SER A 25 -6.58 -8.02 17.92
CA SER A 25 -7.58 -8.60 18.83
C SER A 25 -8.40 -9.72 18.18
N LEU A 26 -7.70 -10.63 17.50
CA LEU A 26 -8.33 -11.69 16.71
C LEU A 26 -9.07 -12.68 17.62
N THR A 27 -10.25 -13.08 17.19
CA THR A 27 -11.12 -14.03 17.91
C THR A 27 -11.43 -15.24 17.04
N ASN A 28 -12.06 -16.27 17.64
CA ASN A 28 -12.55 -17.43 16.89
C ASN A 28 -13.87 -17.16 16.13
N LYS A 29 -14.41 -15.93 16.24
CA LYS A 29 -15.62 -15.52 15.51
C LYS A 29 -15.24 -14.92 14.16
N ASP A 30 -16.17 -14.93 13.23
CA ASP A 30 -16.01 -14.25 11.94
C ASP A 30 -15.73 -12.76 12.15
N GLN A 31 -14.64 -12.28 11.57
CA GLN A 31 -14.21 -10.88 11.64
C GLN A 31 -13.90 -10.33 10.25
N LEU A 32 -14.23 -9.07 10.06
CA LEU A 32 -13.89 -8.29 8.89
C LEU A 32 -12.73 -7.34 9.20
N ILE A 33 -11.62 -7.50 8.50
CA ILE A 33 -10.47 -6.62 8.63
C ILE A 33 -10.30 -5.83 7.35
N VAL A 34 -9.98 -4.55 7.50
CA VAL A 34 -9.70 -3.65 6.37
C VAL A 34 -8.22 -3.28 6.39
N ASP A 35 -7.53 -3.61 5.30
CA ASP A 35 -6.14 -3.22 5.04
C ASP A 35 -6.16 -2.02 4.08
N CYS A 36 -5.97 -0.80 4.61
CA CYS A 36 -6.09 0.45 3.86
C CYS A 36 -4.84 0.79 3.03
N THR A 37 -3.77 0.02 3.18
CA THR A 37 -2.45 0.23 2.56
C THR A 37 -1.86 -1.10 2.10
N PHE A 38 -2.57 -1.78 1.20
CA PHE A 38 -2.27 -3.16 0.81
C PHE A 38 -0.82 -3.40 0.37
N GLY A 39 -0.23 -2.50 -0.43
CA GLY A 39 1.16 -2.58 -0.88
C GLY A 39 1.54 -3.94 -1.47
N GLY A 40 2.36 -4.69 -0.74
CA GLY A 40 2.76 -6.07 -1.07
C GLY A 40 1.78 -7.14 -0.61
N GLY A 41 0.76 -6.77 0.16
CA GLY A 41 -0.24 -7.68 0.72
C GLY A 41 0.25 -8.55 1.87
N GLY A 42 1.25 -8.09 2.62
CA GLY A 42 1.83 -8.85 3.72
C GLY A 42 0.84 -9.10 4.85
N TYR A 43 0.24 -8.04 5.40
CA TYR A 43 -0.79 -8.15 6.45
C TYR A 43 -1.99 -8.95 5.96
N SER A 44 -2.55 -8.58 4.80
CA SER A 44 -3.69 -9.28 4.21
C SER A 44 -3.43 -10.77 4.04
N ARG A 45 -2.22 -11.17 3.60
CA ARG A 45 -1.86 -12.57 3.38
C ARG A 45 -1.81 -13.37 4.68
N GLU A 46 -1.22 -12.82 5.73
CA GLU A 46 -1.12 -13.51 7.03
C GLU A 46 -2.50 -13.62 7.69
N LEU A 47 -3.29 -12.55 7.68
CA LEU A 47 -4.65 -12.53 8.22
C LEU A 47 -5.56 -13.56 7.54
N LEU A 48 -5.46 -13.70 6.21
CA LEU A 48 -6.29 -14.63 5.45
C LEU A 48 -5.99 -16.12 5.70
N LYS A 49 -4.86 -16.44 6.33
CA LYS A 49 -4.57 -17.82 6.78
C LYS A 49 -5.50 -18.24 7.92
N ILE A 50 -6.07 -17.29 8.64
CA ILE A 50 -6.99 -17.54 9.75
C ILE A 50 -8.39 -17.83 9.18
N PRO A 51 -9.01 -18.98 9.47
CA PRO A 51 -10.28 -19.39 8.85
C PRO A 51 -11.42 -18.38 9.00
N SER A 52 -11.56 -17.77 10.17
CA SER A 52 -12.63 -16.82 10.52
C SER A 52 -12.43 -15.40 9.99
N ILE A 53 -11.31 -15.10 9.33
CA ILE A 53 -11.00 -13.73 8.87
C ILE A 53 -11.37 -13.52 7.41
N LYS A 54 -12.08 -12.43 7.14
CA LYS A 54 -12.27 -11.83 5.81
C LYS A 54 -11.50 -10.53 5.73
N VAL A 55 -10.92 -10.24 4.58
CA VAL A 55 -10.14 -9.02 4.36
C VAL A 55 -10.69 -8.24 3.17
N ILE A 56 -10.93 -6.96 3.39
CA ILE A 56 -11.10 -5.97 2.35
C ILE A 56 -9.82 -5.15 2.32
N ALA A 57 -9.15 -5.08 1.18
CA ALA A 57 -7.92 -4.32 1.03
C ALA A 57 -8.08 -3.17 0.04
N LEU A 58 -7.43 -2.06 0.33
CA LEU A 58 -7.37 -0.88 -0.54
C LEU A 58 -5.90 -0.53 -0.83
N ASP A 59 -5.67 -0.07 -2.04
CA ASP A 59 -4.44 0.64 -2.37
C ASP A 59 -4.69 1.59 -3.53
N ARG A 60 -4.17 2.81 -3.43
CA ARG A 60 -4.24 3.79 -4.51
C ARG A 60 -3.28 3.49 -5.66
N ASP A 61 -2.22 2.69 -5.41
CA ASP A 61 -1.22 2.35 -6.39
C ASP A 61 -1.74 1.25 -7.35
N LYS A 62 -1.82 1.58 -8.64
CA LYS A 62 -2.25 0.62 -9.68
C LYS A 62 -1.38 -0.64 -9.72
N SER A 63 -0.11 -0.54 -9.35
CA SER A 63 0.79 -1.69 -9.32
C SER A 63 0.37 -2.76 -8.30
N ALA A 64 -0.37 -2.39 -7.27
CA ALA A 64 -0.92 -3.29 -6.26
C ALA A 64 -1.98 -4.27 -6.83
N VAL A 65 -2.68 -3.87 -7.90
CA VAL A 65 -3.75 -4.68 -8.53
C VAL A 65 -3.27 -6.08 -8.93
N ILE A 66 -2.05 -6.17 -9.48
CA ILE A 66 -1.49 -7.47 -9.93
C ILE A 66 -1.30 -8.40 -8.72
N ARG A 67 -0.72 -7.88 -7.62
CA ARG A 67 -0.50 -8.64 -6.39
C ARG A 67 -1.79 -9.04 -5.71
N ALA A 68 -2.79 -8.14 -5.74
CA ALA A 68 -4.11 -8.40 -5.21
C ALA A 68 -4.86 -9.49 -6.01
N LYS A 69 -4.73 -9.51 -7.35
CA LYS A 69 -5.28 -10.58 -8.18
C LYS A 69 -4.72 -11.95 -7.82
N ASP A 70 -3.41 -12.03 -7.55
CA ASP A 70 -2.79 -13.30 -7.14
C ASP A 70 -3.27 -13.74 -5.75
N LEU A 71 -3.41 -12.81 -4.82
CA LEU A 71 -3.96 -13.14 -3.50
C LEU A 71 -5.42 -13.58 -3.59
N LYS A 72 -6.23 -12.93 -4.45
CA LYS A 72 -7.63 -13.30 -4.69
C LYS A 72 -7.80 -14.72 -5.22
N LYS A 73 -6.89 -15.22 -6.06
CA LYS A 73 -6.92 -16.61 -6.54
C LYS A 73 -6.83 -17.62 -5.39
N ASN A 74 -6.01 -17.31 -4.37
CA ASN A 74 -5.82 -18.18 -3.21
C ASN A 74 -6.95 -18.06 -2.18
N PHE A 75 -7.65 -16.93 -2.12
CA PHE A 75 -8.70 -16.63 -1.15
C PHE A 75 -9.94 -16.02 -1.83
N PRO A 76 -10.62 -16.77 -2.73
CA PRO A 76 -11.66 -16.22 -3.61
C PRO A 76 -12.90 -15.70 -2.88
N THR A 77 -13.23 -16.26 -1.72
CA THR A 77 -14.42 -15.88 -0.93
C THR A 77 -14.12 -14.95 0.24
N LYS A 78 -12.84 -14.90 0.67
CA LYS A 78 -12.41 -14.20 1.89
C LYS A 78 -11.71 -12.87 1.62
N PHE A 79 -11.26 -12.63 0.39
CA PHE A 79 -10.49 -11.45 0.02
C PHE A 79 -11.20 -10.62 -1.04
N THR A 80 -11.26 -9.32 -0.81
CA THR A 80 -11.73 -8.33 -1.79
C THR A 80 -10.72 -7.18 -1.84
N PHE A 81 -10.43 -6.70 -3.05
CA PHE A 81 -9.48 -5.58 -3.25
C PHE A 81 -10.13 -4.47 -4.06
N TYR A 82 -9.85 -3.23 -3.64
CA TYR A 82 -10.24 -2.02 -4.34
C TYR A 82 -9.00 -1.18 -4.66
N ASN A 83 -8.81 -0.83 -5.93
CA ASN A 83 -7.81 0.17 -6.29
C ASN A 83 -8.39 1.55 -6.04
N GLU A 84 -8.28 2.01 -4.79
CA GLU A 84 -8.94 3.22 -4.30
C GLU A 84 -8.11 3.86 -3.18
N LYS A 85 -8.29 5.17 -2.97
CA LYS A 85 -7.73 5.89 -1.83
C LYS A 85 -8.46 5.50 -0.55
N PHE A 86 -7.75 5.32 0.55
CA PHE A 86 -8.37 5.04 1.84
C PHE A 86 -9.26 6.21 2.34
N SER A 87 -9.07 7.44 1.85
CA SER A 87 -9.99 8.56 2.11
C SER A 87 -11.41 8.32 1.58
N ASN A 88 -11.58 7.36 0.66
CA ASN A 88 -12.87 6.91 0.15
C ASN A 88 -13.39 5.64 0.82
N LEU A 89 -12.85 5.27 1.98
CA LEU A 89 -13.21 4.05 2.70
C LEU A 89 -14.73 3.94 2.93
N ASN A 90 -15.39 5.04 3.24
CA ASN A 90 -16.84 5.12 3.44
C ASN A 90 -17.67 4.79 2.18
N LYS A 91 -17.06 4.87 0.98
CA LYS A 91 -17.70 4.47 -0.28
C LYS A 91 -17.50 2.99 -0.58
N VAL A 92 -16.42 2.40 -0.04
CA VAL A 92 -16.02 1.01 -0.26
C VAL A 92 -16.68 0.08 0.77
N ILE A 93 -16.72 0.52 2.03
CA ILE A 93 -17.33 -0.24 3.11
C ILE A 93 -18.80 0.17 3.26
N LYS A 94 -19.69 -0.77 3.02
CA LYS A 94 -21.11 -0.56 3.25
C LYS A 94 -21.38 -0.42 4.74
N LYS A 95 -22.38 0.38 5.12
CA LYS A 95 -22.73 0.68 6.52
C LYS A 95 -23.04 -0.58 7.33
N GLU A 96 -23.64 -1.59 6.69
CA GLU A 96 -23.98 -2.89 7.29
C GLU A 96 -22.75 -3.79 7.53
N ASN A 97 -21.63 -3.53 6.83
CA ASN A 97 -20.39 -4.31 6.92
C ASN A 97 -19.35 -3.56 7.77
N ARG A 98 -19.67 -3.31 9.02
CA ARG A 98 -18.74 -2.61 9.92
C ARG A 98 -17.50 -3.48 10.16
N PRO A 99 -16.28 -2.97 9.86
CA PRO A 99 -15.05 -3.70 10.11
C PRO A 99 -14.76 -3.79 11.62
N ASP A 100 -14.17 -4.91 12.03
CA ASP A 100 -13.68 -5.11 13.40
C ASP A 100 -12.33 -4.44 13.61
N VAL A 101 -11.49 -4.42 12.55
CA VAL A 101 -10.14 -3.83 12.58
C VAL A 101 -9.88 -3.08 11.27
N ILE A 102 -9.20 -1.95 11.37
CA ILE A 102 -8.70 -1.19 10.23
C ILE A 102 -7.20 -0.99 10.40
N ILE A 103 -6.43 -1.36 9.37
CA ILE A 103 -4.97 -1.27 9.37
C ILE A 103 -4.54 -0.16 8.42
N PHE A 104 -3.64 0.70 8.89
CA PHE A 104 -2.93 1.72 8.12
C PHE A 104 -1.42 1.54 8.33
N ASP A 105 -0.69 1.23 7.26
CA ASP A 105 0.78 1.26 7.20
C ASP A 105 1.16 2.39 6.25
N LEU A 106 1.30 3.60 6.82
CA LEU A 106 1.48 4.82 6.05
C LEU A 106 2.94 4.97 5.61
N GLY A 107 3.13 5.33 4.34
CA GLY A 107 4.44 5.54 3.75
C GLY A 107 4.58 4.95 2.36
N LEU A 108 5.83 4.87 1.88
CA LEU A 108 6.17 4.30 0.58
C LEU A 108 6.45 2.80 0.69
N SER A 109 5.89 2.03 -0.22
CA SER A 109 6.22 0.60 -0.29
C SER A 109 7.61 0.38 -0.88
N THR A 110 8.25 -0.72 -0.49
CA THR A 110 9.54 -1.15 -1.08
C THR A 110 9.45 -1.36 -2.60
N PHE A 111 8.28 -1.69 -3.11
CA PHE A 111 8.06 -1.83 -4.56
C PHE A 111 8.17 -0.49 -5.27
N GLN A 112 7.62 0.58 -4.68
CA GLN A 112 7.71 1.94 -5.21
C GLN A 112 9.17 2.44 -5.19
N LEU A 113 9.89 2.21 -4.08
CA LEU A 113 11.29 2.62 -3.93
C LEU A 113 12.27 1.90 -4.87
N LYS A 114 11.96 0.64 -5.25
CA LYS A 114 12.79 -0.17 -6.15
C LYS A 114 12.48 0.02 -7.63
N ASP A 115 11.33 0.59 -7.94
CA ASP A 115 10.97 0.96 -9.30
C ASP A 115 11.51 2.37 -9.59
N TYR A 116 12.75 2.43 -10.05
CA TYR A 116 13.44 3.70 -10.30
C TYR A 116 12.76 4.56 -11.37
N SER A 117 11.98 3.95 -12.28
CA SER A 117 11.22 4.71 -13.29
C SER A 117 10.16 5.63 -12.70
N ARG A 118 9.79 5.43 -11.42
CA ARG A 118 8.75 6.18 -10.74
C ARG A 118 9.24 7.41 -9.95
N GLY A 119 10.53 7.67 -9.93
CA GLY A 119 11.11 8.86 -9.30
C GLY A 119 11.05 8.93 -7.77
N PHE A 120 10.72 7.83 -7.06
CA PHE A 120 10.71 7.79 -5.60
C PHE A 120 12.08 7.62 -4.94
N SER A 121 13.14 7.50 -5.72
CA SER A 121 14.50 7.24 -5.21
C SER A 121 15.51 8.21 -5.82
N PHE A 122 16.39 8.78 -4.99
CA PHE A 122 17.54 9.56 -5.44
C PHE A 122 18.55 8.77 -6.29
N LYS A 123 18.42 7.45 -6.35
CA LYS A 123 19.21 6.57 -7.22
C LYS A 123 18.69 6.52 -8.65
N ALA A 124 17.52 7.10 -8.89
CA ALA A 124 16.92 7.18 -10.21
C ALA A 124 17.54 8.36 -10.99
N ASN A 125 17.90 8.11 -12.25
CA ASN A 125 18.26 9.15 -13.23
C ASN A 125 17.05 9.47 -14.14
N GLU A 126 15.86 9.14 -13.68
CA GLU A 126 14.61 9.30 -14.40
C GLU A 126 13.86 10.55 -13.92
N LYS A 127 12.77 10.89 -14.61
CA LYS A 127 11.90 12.00 -14.22
C LYS A 127 11.33 11.80 -12.82
N ILE A 128 11.11 12.92 -12.12
CA ILE A 128 10.50 12.92 -10.79
C ILE A 128 8.97 12.78 -10.94
N ASP A 129 8.52 11.58 -11.31
CA ASP A 129 7.09 11.29 -11.49
C ASP A 129 6.35 11.27 -10.15
N MET A 130 6.74 10.39 -9.23
CA MET A 130 6.21 10.20 -7.87
C MET A 130 4.68 9.98 -7.80
N GLN A 131 4.03 9.60 -8.91
CA GLN A 131 2.60 9.33 -8.96
C GLN A 131 2.28 7.95 -8.37
N MET A 132 1.18 7.88 -7.59
CA MET A 132 0.66 6.63 -7.04
C MET A 132 -0.56 6.09 -7.83
N GLY A 133 -0.70 6.50 -9.10
CA GLY A 133 -1.65 5.91 -10.05
C GLY A 133 -3.08 6.45 -10.02
N LEU A 134 -3.46 7.24 -9.04
CA LEU A 134 -4.77 7.94 -8.97
C LEU A 134 -4.62 9.47 -9.02
N SER A 135 -3.48 9.94 -9.50
CA SER A 135 -3.19 11.34 -9.79
C SER A 135 -2.74 11.48 -11.23
N ASN A 136 -3.04 12.60 -11.85
CA ASN A 136 -2.55 12.97 -13.19
C ASN A 136 -1.49 14.06 -13.12
N ILE A 137 -1.03 14.41 -11.91
CA ILE A 137 -0.03 15.45 -11.66
C ILE A 137 1.20 14.76 -11.08
N SER A 138 2.35 14.92 -11.72
CA SER A 138 3.64 14.44 -11.24
C SER A 138 4.31 15.46 -10.30
N ALA A 139 5.32 15.02 -9.55
CA ALA A 139 6.13 15.95 -8.77
C ALA A 139 6.92 16.91 -9.68
N GLU A 140 7.36 16.46 -10.86
CA GLU A 140 7.98 17.29 -11.89
C GLU A 140 7.03 18.43 -12.34
N ASP A 141 5.75 18.13 -12.59
CA ASP A 141 4.76 19.14 -12.94
C ASP A 141 4.60 20.17 -11.81
N VAL A 142 4.53 19.73 -10.56
CA VAL A 142 4.42 20.63 -9.41
C VAL A 142 5.60 21.59 -9.34
N VAL A 143 6.83 21.08 -9.45
CA VAL A 143 8.04 21.90 -9.35
C VAL A 143 8.16 22.89 -10.51
N ASN A 144 7.74 22.51 -11.71
CA ASN A 144 7.91 23.33 -12.90
C ASN A 144 6.74 24.32 -13.17
N THR A 145 5.57 24.13 -12.53
CA THR A 145 4.40 24.96 -12.81
C THR A 145 3.99 25.89 -11.67
N LEU A 146 4.34 25.55 -10.43
CA LEU A 146 4.01 26.41 -9.29
C LEU A 146 4.97 27.60 -9.21
N ASP A 147 4.43 28.74 -8.77
CA ASP A 147 5.25 29.90 -8.39
C ASP A 147 6.08 29.59 -7.12
N GLU A 148 7.17 30.32 -6.94
CA GLU A 148 8.10 30.15 -5.83
C GLU A 148 7.42 30.19 -4.46
N LYS A 149 6.47 31.11 -4.25
CA LYS A 149 5.77 31.29 -2.98
C LYS A 149 4.92 30.05 -2.65
N SER A 150 4.21 29.50 -3.63
CA SER A 150 3.37 28.31 -3.47
C SER A 150 4.25 27.07 -3.24
N LEU A 151 5.34 26.92 -3.97
CA LEU A 151 6.28 25.82 -3.82
C LEU A 151 6.93 25.84 -2.42
N LYS A 152 7.42 27.03 -1.99
CA LYS A 152 7.97 27.23 -0.63
C LYS A 152 6.96 26.85 0.45
N LEU A 153 5.68 27.22 0.30
CA LEU A 153 4.65 26.90 1.24
C LEU A 153 4.40 25.37 1.35
N ILE A 154 4.38 24.66 0.22
CA ILE A 154 4.22 23.21 0.19
C ILE A 154 5.39 22.52 0.89
N ILE A 155 6.63 22.90 0.55
CA ILE A 155 7.83 22.33 1.15
C ILE A 155 7.84 22.59 2.67
N LYS A 156 7.51 23.81 3.09
CA LYS A 156 7.49 24.16 4.51
C LYS A 156 6.42 23.40 5.29
N ILE A 157 5.20 23.28 4.77
CA ILE A 157 4.08 22.65 5.50
C ILE A 157 4.15 21.13 5.45
N LEU A 158 4.47 20.55 4.28
CA LEU A 158 4.42 19.11 4.07
C LEU A 158 5.80 18.43 4.19
N GLY A 159 6.88 19.18 3.97
CA GLY A 159 8.25 18.70 4.10
C GLY A 159 8.87 18.96 5.48
N GLU A 160 8.17 19.70 6.35
CA GLU A 160 8.66 20.11 7.69
C GLU A 160 9.97 20.91 7.61
N GLU A 161 10.25 21.56 6.47
CA GLU A 161 11.42 22.41 6.30
C GLU A 161 11.19 23.75 6.98
N LEU A 162 12.17 24.16 7.78
CA LEU A 162 12.07 25.38 8.62
C LEU A 162 12.61 26.64 7.93
N GLU A 163 13.38 26.48 6.82
CA GLU A 163 14.03 27.59 6.09
C GLU A 163 13.47 27.78 4.67
#